data_f7702368f693af36f30814d9f814ee0c
#
_entry.id   f7702368f693af36f30814d9f814ee0c
#
_cell.length_a   1.000
_cell.length_b   1.000
_cell.length_c   1.000
_cell.angle_alpha   90.00
_cell.angle_beta   90.00
_cell.angle_gamma   90.00
#
_symmetry.space_group_name_H-M   'P 1'
#
loop_
_entity.id
_entity.type
_entity.pdbx_description
1 polymer ?
#
loop_
_entity_poly.entity_id
_entity_poly.type
_entity_poly.pdbx_seq_one_letter_code
_entity_poly.pdbx_strand_id
1 'polypeptide(L)'
;MTVRGLEEPFAKRTVEGDLGMRYSAVSLWEAAGTRKMQKYLGDKSIDVEAKCKYRASHIMMVPQTEEEIKFDEAMAKAATDMAMERHVGIIESMYTPMGVIYTQVGKDLLQTKYFIGTGGVLVHSNNPAEILKAGIFDASNPAYLKPQNPEYLLDKTYILSAMGLLSEEYPDMAVRIMKKYLVKV
;
A
#
# COMPACT_ATOMS: atom_id res chain seq x y z
N MET A 1 2.92 22.00 -20.40
CA MET A 1 1.77 21.28 -21.00
C MET A 1 1.84 19.84 -20.50
N THR A 2 0.79 19.31 -19.90
CA THR A 2 0.74 17.91 -19.46
C THR A 2 -0.10 17.13 -20.45
N VAL A 3 0.46 16.06 -21.00
CA VAL A 3 -0.23 15.17 -21.95
C VAL A 3 -0.59 13.88 -21.18
N ARG A 4 -1.85 13.46 -21.24
CA ARG A 4 -2.26 12.16 -20.73
C ARG A 4 -1.76 11.06 -21.64
N GLY A 5 -1.15 10.01 -21.06
CA GLY A 5 -0.69 8.83 -21.78
C GLY A 5 -1.86 7.94 -22.23
N LEU A 6 -1.53 6.71 -22.63
CA LEU A 6 -2.53 5.71 -23.02
C LEU A 6 -3.47 5.40 -21.85
N GLU A 7 -4.77 5.21 -22.15
CA GLU A 7 -5.75 4.81 -21.16
C GLU A 7 -5.42 3.42 -20.60
N GLU A 8 -5.54 3.27 -19.29
CA GLU A 8 -5.43 1.96 -18.65
C GLU A 8 -6.67 1.10 -18.96
N PRO A 9 -6.54 -0.25 -18.95
CA PRO A 9 -7.69 -1.13 -19.10
C PRO A 9 -8.76 -0.84 -18.05
N PHE A 10 -10.05 -0.95 -18.42
CA PHE A 10 -11.17 -0.78 -17.50
C PHE A 10 -11.07 -1.70 -16.27
N ALA A 11 -10.62 -2.95 -16.47
CA ALA A 11 -10.38 -3.91 -15.40
C ALA A 11 -8.88 -4.24 -15.34
N LYS A 12 -8.26 -3.95 -14.20
CA LYS A 12 -6.84 -4.23 -13.95
C LYS A 12 -6.68 -4.96 -12.63
N ARG A 13 -6.01 -6.11 -12.66
CA ARG A 13 -5.64 -6.82 -11.42
C ARG A 13 -4.56 -6.03 -10.69
N THR A 14 -4.77 -5.80 -9.40
CA THR A 14 -3.88 -5.00 -8.54
C THR A 14 -3.29 -5.82 -7.38
N VAL A 15 -3.34 -7.15 -7.46
CA VAL A 15 -2.73 -8.01 -6.44
C VAL A 15 -1.24 -8.16 -6.72
N GLU A 16 -0.43 -7.70 -5.78
CA GLU A 16 1.04 -7.78 -5.80
C GLU A 16 1.49 -9.03 -5.02
N GLY A 17 1.62 -10.16 -5.71
CA GLY A 17 1.93 -11.45 -5.08
C GLY A 17 3.32 -11.55 -4.46
N ASP A 18 4.26 -10.72 -4.90
CA ASP A 18 5.63 -10.62 -4.40
C ASP A 18 5.77 -9.74 -3.15
N LEU A 19 4.72 -9.01 -2.77
CA LEU A 19 4.74 -8.12 -1.60
C LEU A 19 4.15 -8.76 -0.33
N GLY A 20 4.05 -10.08 -0.29
CA GLY A 20 3.51 -10.80 0.86
C GLY A 20 4.49 -10.86 2.05
N MET A 21 3.95 -10.79 3.26
CA MET A 21 4.73 -10.72 4.51
C MET A 21 5.13 -12.08 5.09
N ARG A 22 4.75 -13.18 4.48
CA ARG A 22 5.09 -14.56 4.89
C ARG A 22 5.70 -15.29 3.70
N TYR A 23 4.97 -16.05 2.92
CA TYR A 23 5.51 -16.77 1.76
C TYR A 23 6.43 -15.93 0.87
N SER A 24 6.04 -14.69 0.59
CA SER A 24 6.79 -13.76 -0.26
C SER A 24 7.63 -12.75 0.53
N ALA A 25 7.94 -13.01 1.81
CA ALA A 25 8.69 -12.07 2.65
C ALA A 25 10.08 -11.74 2.09
N VAL A 26 10.73 -12.70 1.46
CA VAL A 26 12.03 -12.49 0.79
C VAL A 26 11.85 -11.63 -0.46
N SER A 27 10.83 -11.92 -1.29
CA SER A 27 10.54 -11.12 -2.48
C SER A 27 10.16 -9.68 -2.13
N LEU A 28 9.42 -9.48 -1.02
CA LEU A 28 9.14 -8.13 -0.50
C LEU A 28 10.43 -7.39 -0.13
N TRP A 29 11.35 -8.06 0.58
CA TRP A 29 12.65 -7.47 0.90
C TRP A 29 13.46 -7.15 -0.36
N GLU A 30 13.52 -8.06 -1.33
CA GLU A 30 14.22 -7.84 -2.61
C GLU A 30 13.64 -6.65 -3.38
N ALA A 31 12.31 -6.53 -3.42
CA ALA A 31 11.62 -5.42 -4.09
C ALA A 31 11.82 -4.07 -3.38
N ALA A 32 11.69 -4.04 -2.05
CA ALA A 32 11.79 -2.81 -1.24
C ALA A 32 13.25 -2.39 -1.00
N GLY A 33 14.15 -3.37 -0.88
CA GLY A 33 15.55 -3.20 -0.49
C GLY A 33 15.74 -2.97 1.00
N THR A 34 16.89 -3.40 1.51
CA THR A 34 17.26 -3.27 2.92
C THR A 34 17.14 -1.84 3.44
N ARG A 35 17.54 -0.84 2.64
CA ARG A 35 17.53 0.57 3.05
C ARG A 35 16.11 1.11 3.33
N LYS A 36 15.12 0.76 2.49
CA LYS A 36 13.72 1.16 2.69
C LYS A 36 13.15 0.49 3.94
N MET A 37 13.41 -0.79 4.13
CA MET A 37 13.00 -1.52 5.32
C MET A 37 13.58 -0.92 6.61
N GLN A 38 14.88 -0.64 6.62
CA GLN A 38 15.57 0.00 7.76
C GLN A 38 15.05 1.42 8.05
N LYS A 39 14.63 2.19 7.00
CA LYS A 39 13.96 3.49 7.18
C LYS A 39 12.69 3.33 8.02
N TYR A 40 11.88 2.31 7.73
CA TYR A 40 10.63 2.07 8.47
C TYR A 40 10.84 1.45 9.85
N LEU A 41 11.92 0.69 10.04
CA LEU A 41 12.32 0.16 11.35
C LEU A 41 12.89 1.23 12.28
N GLY A 42 13.51 2.28 11.72
CA GLY A 42 14.27 3.26 12.49
C GLY A 42 15.59 2.72 13.03
N ASP A 43 15.99 1.52 12.65
CA ASP A 43 17.20 0.83 13.11
C ASP A 43 17.95 0.20 11.93
N LYS A 44 19.22 0.60 11.78
CA LYS A 44 20.10 0.13 10.70
C LYS A 44 20.92 -1.12 11.09
N SER A 45 20.90 -1.51 12.36
CA SER A 45 21.67 -2.66 12.85
C SER A 45 20.94 -3.99 12.59
N ILE A 46 19.65 -3.95 12.29
CA ILE A 46 18.84 -5.14 12.09
C ILE A 46 19.19 -5.81 10.77
N ASP A 47 19.47 -7.11 10.83
CA ASP A 47 19.59 -7.97 9.66
C ASP A 47 18.21 -8.26 9.06
N VAL A 48 17.82 -7.39 8.13
CA VAL A 48 16.51 -7.45 7.46
C VAL A 48 16.37 -8.73 6.65
N GLU A 49 17.41 -9.16 5.96
CA GLU A 49 17.42 -10.36 5.13
C GLU A 49 17.14 -11.62 5.96
N ALA A 50 17.88 -11.80 7.05
CA ALA A 50 17.71 -12.95 7.94
C ALA A 50 16.29 -12.98 8.53
N LYS A 51 15.73 -11.83 8.94
CA LYS A 51 14.37 -11.74 9.49
C LYS A 51 13.29 -12.03 8.44
N CYS A 52 13.48 -11.62 7.19
CA CYS A 52 12.56 -11.95 6.09
C CYS A 52 12.64 -13.44 5.73
N LYS A 53 13.84 -14.04 5.64
CA LYS A 53 14.03 -15.47 5.43
C LYS A 53 13.37 -16.31 6.54
N TYR A 54 13.52 -15.88 7.79
CA TYR A 54 12.86 -16.51 8.92
C TYR A 54 11.34 -16.53 8.76
N ARG A 55 10.71 -15.42 8.39
CA ARG A 55 9.26 -15.33 8.15
C ARG A 55 8.79 -16.18 6.98
N ALA A 56 9.57 -16.25 5.91
CA ALA A 56 9.25 -17.08 4.76
C ALA A 56 9.27 -18.58 5.09
N SER A 57 10.14 -18.99 6.02
CA SER A 57 10.22 -20.39 6.49
C SER A 57 9.23 -20.70 7.64
N HIS A 58 8.66 -19.70 8.29
CA HIS A 58 7.74 -19.82 9.42
C HIS A 58 6.42 -19.10 9.15
N ILE A 59 5.71 -19.52 8.11
CA ILE A 59 4.52 -18.82 7.58
C ILE A 59 3.38 -18.68 8.60
N MET A 60 3.30 -19.58 9.57
CA MET A 60 2.30 -19.56 10.66
C MET A 60 2.73 -18.70 11.84
N MET A 61 3.90 -18.08 11.78
CA MET A 61 4.40 -17.20 12.84
C MET A 61 3.46 -16.01 13.04
N VAL A 62 3.06 -15.82 14.29
CA VAL A 62 2.38 -14.62 14.79
C VAL A 62 3.36 -13.88 15.69
N PRO A 63 3.64 -12.58 15.47
CA PRO A 63 4.59 -11.84 16.27
C PRO A 63 4.12 -11.76 17.73
N GLN A 64 5.02 -12.06 18.68
CA GLN A 64 4.74 -12.11 20.11
C GLN A 64 5.51 -11.03 20.89
N THR A 65 6.65 -10.60 20.37
CA THR A 65 7.49 -9.59 21.01
C THR A 65 7.33 -8.23 20.32
N GLU A 66 7.64 -7.16 21.04
CA GLU A 66 7.63 -5.81 20.46
C GLU A 66 8.55 -5.68 19.23
N GLU A 67 9.69 -6.38 19.24
CA GLU A 67 10.62 -6.38 18.12
C GLU A 67 10.01 -7.04 16.88
N GLU A 68 9.34 -8.17 17.05
CA GLU A 68 8.65 -8.87 15.96
C GLU A 68 7.48 -8.05 15.41
N ILE A 69 6.71 -7.42 16.29
CA ILE A 69 5.59 -6.53 15.89
C ILE A 69 6.12 -5.35 15.09
N LYS A 70 7.16 -4.67 15.57
CA LYS A 70 7.80 -3.55 14.86
C LYS A 70 8.34 -3.97 13.50
N PHE A 71 8.91 -5.18 13.41
CA PHE A 71 9.41 -5.69 12.15
C PHE A 71 8.27 -5.97 11.17
N ASP A 72 7.17 -6.60 11.61
CA ASP A 72 5.99 -6.85 10.79
C ASP A 72 5.32 -5.52 10.35
N GLU A 73 5.25 -4.52 11.22
CA GLU A 73 4.78 -3.18 10.83
C GLU A 73 5.66 -2.52 9.79
N ALA A 74 6.99 -2.66 9.89
CA ALA A 74 7.92 -2.14 8.89
C ALA A 74 7.76 -2.86 7.53
N MET A 75 7.58 -4.17 7.55
CA MET A 75 7.23 -4.94 6.34
C MET A 75 5.93 -4.46 5.73
N ALA A 76 4.90 -4.25 6.54
CA ALA A 76 3.60 -3.76 6.08
C ALA A 76 3.70 -2.36 5.47
N LYS A 77 4.48 -1.45 6.08
CA LYS A 77 4.78 -0.12 5.53
C LYS A 77 5.50 -0.22 4.18
N ALA A 78 6.52 -1.08 4.08
CA ALA A 78 7.25 -1.28 2.84
C ALA A 78 6.33 -1.86 1.73
N ALA A 79 5.50 -2.85 2.06
CA ALA A 79 4.53 -3.42 1.13
C ALA A 79 3.50 -2.37 0.66
N THR A 80 2.96 -1.57 1.59
CA THR A 80 2.00 -0.50 1.28
C THR A 80 2.60 0.56 0.36
N ASP A 81 3.82 1.01 0.63
CA ASP A 81 4.55 1.99 -0.18
C ASP A 81 4.81 1.45 -1.59
N MET A 82 5.36 0.23 -1.70
CA MET A 82 5.65 -0.41 -2.99
C MET A 82 4.40 -0.70 -3.80
N ALA A 83 3.36 -1.22 -3.18
CA ALA A 83 2.08 -1.49 -3.85
C ALA A 83 1.46 -0.19 -4.37
N MET A 84 1.52 0.89 -3.59
CA MET A 84 1.03 2.19 -4.03
C MET A 84 1.88 2.76 -5.17
N GLU A 85 3.21 2.66 -5.13
CA GLU A 85 4.08 3.07 -6.24
C GLU A 85 3.73 2.37 -7.55
N ARG A 86 3.42 1.07 -7.51
CA ARG A 86 3.02 0.29 -8.69
C ARG A 86 1.59 0.56 -9.15
N HIS A 87 0.74 1.06 -8.27
CA HIS A 87 -0.68 1.29 -8.55
C HIS A 87 -0.98 2.67 -9.11
N VAL A 88 -0.27 3.69 -8.65
CA VAL A 88 -0.49 5.08 -9.08
C VAL A 88 0.17 5.38 -10.42
N GLY A 89 -0.23 6.49 -11.02
CA GLY A 89 0.45 7.04 -12.17
C GLY A 89 1.72 7.80 -11.77
N ILE A 90 2.54 8.04 -12.80
CA ILE A 90 3.77 8.82 -12.68
C ILE A 90 3.75 10.01 -13.63
N ILE A 91 4.48 11.06 -13.25
CA ILE A 91 4.80 12.18 -14.13
C ILE A 91 6.21 11.99 -14.66
N GLU A 92 6.33 11.88 -15.96
CA GLU A 92 7.61 11.83 -16.67
C GLU A 92 7.88 13.17 -17.36
N SER A 93 9.14 13.60 -17.34
CA SER A 93 9.57 14.79 -18.08
C SER A 93 10.35 14.41 -19.30
N MET A 94 10.01 15.02 -20.43
CA MET A 94 10.71 14.84 -21.72
C MET A 94 11.24 16.19 -22.19
N TYR A 95 12.52 16.24 -22.50
CA TYR A 95 13.14 17.41 -23.08
C TYR A 95 12.92 17.42 -24.60
N THR A 96 12.35 18.51 -25.11
CA THR A 96 12.15 18.72 -26.55
C THR A 96 12.82 20.02 -27.00
N PRO A 97 13.05 20.24 -28.30
CA PRO A 97 13.55 21.52 -28.80
C PRO A 97 12.67 22.72 -28.44
N MET A 98 11.39 22.49 -28.12
CA MET A 98 10.41 23.49 -27.72
C MET A 98 10.30 23.67 -26.20
N GLY A 99 11.13 22.96 -25.40
CA GLY A 99 11.14 22.99 -23.96
C GLY A 99 10.77 21.66 -23.32
N VAL A 100 10.52 21.70 -22.00
CA VAL A 100 10.16 20.50 -21.21
C VAL A 100 8.66 20.22 -21.35
N ILE A 101 8.34 18.98 -21.72
CA ILE A 101 6.96 18.46 -21.71
C ILE A 101 6.84 17.45 -20.57
N TYR A 102 5.73 17.52 -19.83
CA TYR A 102 5.39 16.54 -18.80
C TYR A 102 4.29 15.62 -19.31
N THR A 103 4.51 14.32 -19.18
CA THR A 103 3.54 13.29 -19.57
C THR A 103 3.08 12.54 -18.31
N GLN A 104 1.78 12.43 -18.13
CA GLN A 104 1.20 11.60 -17.08
C GLN A 104 0.89 10.22 -17.65
N VAL A 105 1.35 9.16 -16.99
CA VAL A 105 1.03 7.76 -17.30
C VAL A 105 0.41 7.13 -16.06
N GLY A 106 -0.74 6.48 -16.20
CA GLY A 106 -1.47 5.84 -15.09
C GLY A 106 -2.38 6.78 -14.29
N LYS A 107 -2.77 6.35 -13.10
CA LYS A 107 -3.84 6.96 -12.30
C LYS A 107 -3.35 8.14 -11.47
N ASP A 108 -4.06 9.25 -11.53
CA ASP A 108 -3.87 10.37 -10.61
C ASP A 108 -4.71 10.15 -9.34
N LEU A 109 -4.05 9.86 -8.21
CA LEU A 109 -4.69 9.65 -6.92
C LEU A 109 -4.43 10.79 -5.92
N LEU A 110 -3.84 11.92 -6.36
CA LEU A 110 -3.49 13.05 -5.48
C LEU A 110 -4.66 13.54 -4.65
N GLN A 111 -5.88 13.57 -5.22
CA GLN A 111 -7.09 14.08 -4.59
C GLN A 111 -7.98 12.97 -4.01
N THR A 112 -7.45 11.76 -3.82
CA THR A 112 -8.20 10.65 -3.21
C THR A 112 -8.61 11.02 -1.79
N LYS A 113 -9.93 10.90 -1.50
CA LYS A 113 -10.50 11.31 -0.21
C LYS A 113 -10.34 10.26 0.88
N TYR A 114 -10.37 9.00 0.53
CA TYR A 114 -10.35 7.88 1.48
C TYR A 114 -9.27 6.88 1.10
N PHE A 115 -8.52 6.45 2.10
CA PHE A 115 -7.59 5.34 1.99
C PHE A 115 -8.05 4.25 2.96
N ILE A 116 -8.61 3.18 2.41
CA ILE A 116 -9.22 2.11 3.20
C ILE A 116 -8.26 0.93 3.27
N GLY A 117 -7.88 0.57 4.49
CA GLY A 117 -7.08 -0.62 4.76
C GLY A 117 -7.93 -1.81 5.17
N THR A 118 -7.47 -3.01 4.81
CA THR A 118 -8.02 -4.27 5.29
C THR A 118 -6.88 -5.28 5.46
N GLY A 119 -7.13 -6.39 6.15
CA GLY A 119 -6.14 -7.45 6.34
C GLY A 119 -5.57 -7.51 7.76
N GLY A 120 -5.04 -8.71 8.11
CA GLY A 120 -4.66 -9.06 9.47
C GLY A 120 -3.68 -8.11 10.13
N VAL A 121 -2.62 -7.71 9.43
CA VAL A 121 -1.61 -6.81 9.97
C VAL A 121 -2.19 -5.44 10.34
N LEU A 122 -3.13 -4.92 9.54
CA LEU A 122 -3.79 -3.64 9.83
C LEU A 122 -4.79 -3.76 10.97
N VAL A 123 -5.61 -4.81 10.97
CA VAL A 123 -6.66 -5.02 11.97
C VAL A 123 -6.08 -5.28 13.37
N HIS A 124 -4.92 -5.92 13.44
CA HIS A 124 -4.25 -6.27 14.70
C HIS A 124 -3.12 -5.31 15.09
N SER A 125 -2.77 -4.34 14.22
CA SER A 125 -1.82 -3.29 14.59
C SER A 125 -2.43 -2.29 15.57
N ASN A 126 -1.59 -1.81 16.50
CA ASN A 126 -1.95 -0.70 17.38
C ASN A 126 -1.98 0.65 16.64
N ASN A 127 -1.32 0.74 15.47
CA ASN A 127 -1.17 1.97 14.69
C ASN A 127 -1.43 1.73 13.19
N PRO A 128 -2.62 1.28 12.77
CA PRO A 128 -2.90 0.96 11.37
C PRO A 128 -2.78 2.18 10.45
N ALA A 129 -3.09 3.38 10.94
CA ALA A 129 -2.91 4.62 10.18
C ALA A 129 -1.44 4.85 9.79
N GLU A 130 -0.48 4.54 10.66
CA GLU A 130 0.95 4.70 10.35
C GLU A 130 1.44 3.72 9.27
N ILE A 131 0.80 2.56 9.15
CA ILE A 131 1.06 1.63 8.05
C ILE A 131 0.51 2.22 6.74
N LEU A 132 -0.73 2.72 6.75
CA LEU A 132 -1.36 3.30 5.57
C LEU A 132 -0.66 4.59 5.10
N LYS A 133 -0.13 5.39 6.02
CA LYS A 133 0.66 6.60 5.70
C LYS A 133 1.90 6.30 4.86
N ALA A 134 2.42 5.09 4.87
CA ALA A 134 3.54 4.74 3.99
C ALA A 134 3.18 4.82 2.50
N GLY A 135 1.90 4.72 2.15
CA GLY A 135 1.40 4.81 0.77
C GLY A 135 1.01 6.21 0.31
N ILE A 136 1.21 7.27 1.10
CA ILE A 136 0.86 8.64 0.69
C ILE A 136 1.99 9.32 -0.09
N PHE A 137 1.68 10.51 -0.61
CA PHE A 137 2.60 11.37 -1.33
C PHE A 137 3.86 11.64 -0.50
N ASP A 138 5.01 11.49 -1.13
CA ASP A 138 6.33 11.81 -0.57
C ASP A 138 6.98 12.90 -1.41
N ALA A 139 7.23 14.06 -0.81
CA ALA A 139 7.87 15.19 -1.49
C ALA A 139 9.30 14.89 -1.96
N SER A 140 9.95 13.85 -1.41
CA SER A 140 11.26 13.40 -1.89
C SER A 140 11.18 12.60 -3.20
N ASN A 141 9.98 12.12 -3.56
CA ASN A 141 9.71 11.41 -4.82
C ASN A 141 8.40 11.88 -5.47
N PRO A 142 8.35 13.14 -5.91
CA PRO A 142 7.11 13.81 -6.34
C PRO A 142 6.55 13.31 -7.67
N ALA A 143 7.27 12.45 -8.37
CA ALA A 143 6.83 11.90 -9.64
C ALA A 143 5.61 10.97 -9.50
N TYR A 144 5.47 10.29 -8.37
CA TYR A 144 4.35 9.38 -8.10
C TYR A 144 3.10 10.13 -7.63
N LEU A 145 1.98 9.89 -8.30
CA LEU A 145 0.71 10.57 -8.04
C LEU A 145 -0.07 9.92 -6.89
N LYS A 146 0.62 9.69 -5.75
CA LYS A 146 0.05 9.09 -4.53
C LYS A 146 -0.93 10.04 -3.84
N PRO A 147 -1.92 9.53 -3.05
CA PRO A 147 -2.82 10.36 -2.24
C PRO A 147 -2.06 11.34 -1.35
N GLN A 148 -2.49 12.61 -1.31
CA GLN A 148 -1.81 13.63 -0.48
C GLN A 148 -2.35 13.68 0.95
N ASN A 149 -3.66 13.79 1.10
CA ASN A 149 -4.33 13.99 2.39
C ASN A 149 -5.61 13.16 2.51
N PRO A 150 -5.53 11.82 2.39
CA PRO A 150 -6.71 10.98 2.52
C PRO A 150 -7.11 10.84 3.98
N GLU A 151 -8.39 10.63 4.23
CA GLU A 151 -8.90 10.12 5.50
C GLU A 151 -8.65 8.60 5.54
N TYR A 152 -8.08 8.10 6.65
CA TYR A 152 -7.77 6.69 6.80
C TYR A 152 -8.93 5.95 7.44
N LEU A 153 -9.38 4.90 6.77
CA LEU A 153 -10.42 4.00 7.24
C LEU A 153 -9.90 2.57 7.32
N LEU A 154 -10.44 1.80 8.24
CA LEU A 154 -10.10 0.39 8.43
C LEU A 154 -11.34 -0.48 8.31
N ASP A 155 -11.27 -1.52 7.48
CA ASP A 155 -12.21 -2.64 7.46
C ASP A 155 -11.86 -3.61 8.59
N LYS A 156 -12.28 -3.27 9.81
CA LYS A 156 -11.96 -4.01 11.02
C LYS A 156 -12.59 -5.40 11.08
N THR A 157 -13.64 -5.63 10.34
CA THR A 157 -14.45 -6.85 10.36
C THR A 157 -14.30 -7.73 9.13
N TYR A 158 -13.39 -7.36 8.22
CA TYR A 158 -13.16 -8.07 6.94
C TYR A 158 -14.42 -8.18 6.07
N ILE A 159 -15.28 -7.16 6.11
CA ILE A 159 -16.59 -7.25 5.46
C ILE A 159 -16.58 -6.78 4.00
N LEU A 160 -15.57 -5.99 3.59
CA LEU A 160 -15.56 -5.32 2.28
C LEU A 160 -15.72 -6.30 1.11
N SER A 161 -15.00 -7.43 1.13
CA SER A 161 -15.09 -8.43 0.05
C SER A 161 -16.48 -9.06 -0.05
N ALA A 162 -17.09 -9.40 1.10
CA ALA A 162 -18.44 -9.94 1.15
C ALA A 162 -19.48 -8.90 0.68
N MET A 163 -19.27 -7.63 1.03
CA MET A 163 -20.14 -6.55 0.57
C MET A 163 -19.99 -6.25 -0.91
N GLY A 164 -18.79 -6.46 -1.47
CA GLY A 164 -18.56 -6.42 -2.91
C GLY A 164 -19.47 -7.41 -3.65
N LEU A 165 -19.51 -8.66 -3.19
CA LEU A 165 -20.42 -9.68 -3.76
C LEU A 165 -21.89 -9.34 -3.54
N LEU A 166 -22.25 -8.89 -2.34
CA LEU A 166 -23.64 -8.50 -2.05
C LEU A 166 -24.11 -7.32 -2.92
N SER A 167 -23.20 -6.45 -3.33
CA SER A 167 -23.55 -5.27 -4.13
C SER A 167 -24.02 -5.59 -5.54
N GLU A 168 -23.78 -6.78 -6.06
CA GLU A 168 -24.27 -7.23 -7.35
C GLU A 168 -25.81 -7.30 -7.37
N GLU A 169 -26.42 -7.72 -6.26
CA GLU A 169 -27.88 -7.85 -6.13
C GLU A 169 -28.50 -6.74 -5.28
N TYR A 170 -27.79 -6.29 -4.22
CA TYR A 170 -28.32 -5.35 -3.23
C TYR A 170 -27.36 -4.18 -2.96
N PRO A 171 -27.09 -3.30 -3.95
CA PRO A 171 -26.03 -2.28 -3.84
C PRO A 171 -26.25 -1.30 -2.68
N ASP A 172 -27.48 -0.83 -2.46
CA ASP A 172 -27.80 0.11 -1.37
C ASP A 172 -27.62 -0.51 0.02
N MET A 173 -27.96 -1.78 0.15
CA MET A 173 -27.77 -2.53 1.39
C MET A 173 -26.28 -2.73 1.67
N ALA A 174 -25.52 -3.16 0.68
CA ALA A 174 -24.09 -3.37 0.78
C ALA A 174 -23.37 -2.08 1.21
N VAL A 175 -23.67 -0.96 0.57
CA VAL A 175 -23.09 0.36 0.92
C VAL A 175 -23.45 0.79 2.35
N ARG A 176 -24.70 0.60 2.80
CA ARG A 176 -25.10 0.92 4.19
C ARG A 176 -24.35 0.09 5.21
N ILE A 177 -24.15 -1.21 4.95
CA ILE A 177 -23.41 -2.10 5.82
C ILE A 177 -21.93 -1.69 5.84
N MET A 178 -21.30 -1.50 4.68
CA MET A 178 -19.89 -1.04 4.60
C MET A 178 -19.68 0.23 5.43
N LYS A 179 -20.50 1.25 5.24
CA LYS A 179 -20.41 2.53 5.98
C LYS A 179 -20.53 2.36 7.50
N LYS A 180 -21.25 1.36 7.97
CA LYS A 180 -21.43 1.08 9.40
C LYS A 180 -20.18 0.43 10.02
N TYR A 181 -19.46 -0.39 9.26
CA TYR A 181 -18.36 -1.22 9.79
C TYR A 181 -16.96 -0.71 9.43
N LEU A 182 -16.86 0.27 8.52
CA LEU A 182 -15.63 0.99 8.33
C LEU A 182 -15.40 1.95 9.49
N VAL A 183 -14.23 1.85 10.13
CA VAL A 183 -13.86 2.71 11.26
C VAL A 183 -12.74 3.66 10.85
N LYS A 184 -12.78 4.89 11.36
CA LYS A 184 -11.71 5.86 11.19
C LYS A 184 -10.54 5.49 12.11
N VAL A 185 -9.30 5.58 11.58
CA VAL A 185 -8.06 5.27 12.30
C VAL A 185 -7.05 6.41 12.20
#